data_0ccfd220a30662132f53f6885e7461ce
#
_entry.id   0ccfd220a30662132f53f6885e7461ce
#
_cell.length_a   1.000
_cell.length_b   1.000
_cell.length_c   1.000
_cell.angle_alpha   90.00
_cell.angle_beta   90.00
_cell.angle_gamma   90.00
#
_symmetry.space_group_name_H-M   'P 1'
#
loop_
_entity.id
_entity.type
_entity.pdbx_description
1 polymer ?
#
loop_
_entity_poly.entity_id
_entity_poly.type
_entity_poly.pdbx_seq_one_letter_code
_entity_poly.pdbx_strand_id
1 'polypeptide(L)'
;MKHMIHGPCGDWCLINDKCSKHFPKPFRPETTMDEDGYPQYRRRNNGLLYERPGRAACLALGLIEDDEEWYRAMNEAKVWMMPRRLRNLFVQILIHCQPVYPKKLWGEFKKDMSEDYIRRFGLIMGIKKAYNYIDNLLQIEGSNITNFPEMEQETEEQVIIDNEEQIEEDTLI
;
A
#
# COMPACT_ATOMS: atom_id res chain seq x y z
N MET A 1 2.60 18.60 18.23
CA MET A 1 1.91 18.54 16.91
C MET A 1 0.51 18.00 17.14
N LYS A 2 -0.54 18.79 16.89
CA LYS A 2 -1.94 18.33 17.01
C LYS A 2 -2.24 17.44 15.82
N HIS A 3 -2.38 16.14 16.04
CA HIS A 3 -2.60 15.19 14.96
C HIS A 3 -3.98 15.39 14.30
N MET A 4 -3.99 15.42 12.98
CA MET A 4 -5.20 15.48 12.16
C MET A 4 -5.90 14.12 12.05
N ILE A 5 -5.13 13.06 12.17
CA ILE A 5 -5.54 11.68 12.01
C ILE A 5 -5.27 10.96 13.32
N HIS A 6 -6.20 10.14 13.73
CA HIS A 6 -6.13 9.34 14.92
C HIS A 6 -6.46 7.89 14.56
N GLY A 7 -5.61 6.97 14.94
CA GLY A 7 -5.88 5.54 14.84
C GLY A 7 -7.05 5.10 15.73
N PRO A 8 -7.44 3.84 15.68
CA PRO A 8 -8.49 3.31 16.54
C PRO A 8 -8.21 3.65 18.00
N CYS A 9 -9.24 4.10 18.72
CA CYS A 9 -9.13 4.39 20.14
C CYS A 9 -8.94 3.09 20.92
N GLY A 10 -7.89 3.04 21.74
CA GLY A 10 -7.68 1.98 22.74
C GLY A 10 -7.75 2.56 24.15
N ASP A 11 -7.57 1.71 25.17
CA ASP A 11 -7.67 2.07 26.60
C ASP A 11 -6.79 3.27 26.97
N TRP A 12 -5.68 3.45 26.25
CA TRP A 12 -4.72 4.53 26.46
C TRP A 12 -5.20 5.92 26.04
N CYS A 13 -6.24 6.03 25.22
CA CYS A 13 -6.77 7.31 24.74
C CYS A 13 -8.24 7.56 25.11
N LEU A 14 -8.94 6.60 25.70
CA LEU A 14 -10.32 6.75 26.13
C LEU A 14 -10.39 7.28 27.56
N ILE A 15 -11.20 8.32 27.78
CA ILE A 15 -11.59 8.86 29.08
C ILE A 15 -13.11 8.94 29.09
N ASN A 16 -13.77 8.19 30.00
CA ASN A 16 -15.23 8.10 30.08
C ASN A 16 -15.88 7.78 28.71
N ASP A 17 -15.38 6.74 28.04
CA ASP A 17 -15.80 6.26 26.71
C ASP A 17 -15.67 7.32 25.58
N LYS A 18 -14.96 8.39 25.83
CA LYS A 18 -14.69 9.44 24.84
C LYS A 18 -13.19 9.57 24.57
N CYS A 19 -12.85 9.83 23.30
CA CYS A 19 -11.47 10.05 22.92
C CYS A 19 -10.92 11.33 23.58
N SER A 20 -9.85 11.20 24.40
CA SER A 20 -9.14 12.31 25.04
C SER A 20 -8.59 13.36 24.05
N LYS A 21 -8.40 12.96 22.79
CA LYS A 21 -7.98 13.84 21.69
C LYS A 21 -9.14 14.42 20.89
N HIS A 22 -10.37 14.24 21.39
CA HIS A 22 -11.63 14.75 20.80
C HIS A 22 -11.83 14.30 19.34
N PHE A 23 -11.66 13.01 19.06
CA PHE A 23 -12.03 12.40 17.79
C PHE A 23 -13.40 11.69 17.90
N PRO A 24 -14.20 11.72 16.82
CA PRO A 24 -14.00 12.43 15.53
C PRO A 24 -14.05 13.95 15.70
N LYS A 25 -13.20 14.67 14.97
CA LYS A 25 -13.21 16.14 14.98
C LYS A 25 -14.50 16.69 14.33
N PRO A 26 -15.05 17.84 14.79
CA PRO A 26 -16.28 18.40 14.25
C PRO A 26 -16.15 18.79 12.77
N PHE A 27 -17.28 18.77 12.06
CA PHE A 27 -17.35 19.28 10.69
C PHE A 27 -17.15 20.78 10.67
N ARG A 28 -16.43 21.26 9.64
CA ARG A 28 -16.16 22.69 9.42
C ARG A 28 -16.29 23.02 7.93
N PRO A 29 -16.93 24.12 7.56
CA PRO A 29 -17.09 24.51 6.17
C PRO A 29 -15.78 25.04 5.56
N GLU A 30 -14.90 25.60 6.39
CA GLU A 30 -13.65 26.23 5.96
C GLU A 30 -12.49 25.86 6.88
N THR A 31 -11.26 26.03 6.37
CA THR A 31 -10.05 25.92 7.18
C THR A 31 -9.84 27.21 7.95
N THR A 32 -9.72 27.12 9.26
CA THR A 32 -9.47 28.25 10.16
C THR A 32 -8.21 28.00 10.98
N MET A 33 -7.62 29.06 11.52
CA MET A 33 -6.53 28.93 12.51
C MET A 33 -7.15 28.96 13.92
N ASP A 34 -6.61 28.15 14.84
CA ASP A 34 -6.98 28.25 16.24
C ASP A 34 -6.18 29.36 16.94
N GLU A 35 -6.45 29.59 18.24
CA GLU A 35 -5.81 30.64 19.04
C GLU A 35 -4.27 30.44 19.15
N ASP A 36 -3.80 29.21 19.04
CA ASP A 36 -2.38 28.86 19.05
C ASP A 36 -1.73 28.90 17.66
N GLY A 37 -2.44 29.32 16.63
CA GLY A 37 -1.97 29.36 15.24
C GLY A 37 -1.92 28.02 14.52
N TYR A 38 -2.62 26.98 15.04
CA TYR A 38 -2.69 25.69 14.36
C TYR A 38 -3.87 25.63 13.38
N PRO A 39 -3.70 25.09 12.17
CA PRO A 39 -4.77 25.00 11.20
C PRO A 39 -5.82 23.97 11.65
N GLN A 40 -7.07 24.39 11.65
CA GLN A 40 -8.26 23.56 11.82
C GLN A 40 -8.87 23.38 10.43
N TYR A 41 -8.55 22.24 9.81
CA TYR A 41 -8.87 21.99 8.40
C TYR A 41 -10.37 21.80 8.15
N ARG A 42 -10.78 22.22 6.97
CA ARG A 42 -12.12 22.00 6.44
C ARG A 42 -12.53 20.53 6.49
N ARG A 43 -13.73 20.25 6.97
CA ARG A 43 -14.34 18.92 7.03
C ARG A 43 -15.79 19.01 6.58
N ARG A 44 -16.09 18.51 5.42
CA ARG A 44 -17.45 18.48 4.88
C ARG A 44 -18.27 17.41 5.58
N ASN A 45 -19.51 17.75 5.94
CA ASN A 45 -20.49 16.75 6.35
C ASN A 45 -21.15 16.17 5.08
N ASN A 46 -20.58 15.10 4.57
CA ASN A 46 -21.13 14.35 3.42
C ASN A 46 -21.93 13.12 3.88
N GLY A 47 -22.25 13.00 5.16
CA GLY A 47 -22.96 11.87 5.74
C GLY A 47 -22.16 10.57 5.82
N LEU A 48 -20.88 10.59 5.41
CA LEU A 48 -20.02 9.41 5.37
C LEU A 48 -18.99 9.50 6.51
N LEU A 49 -19.14 8.64 7.52
CA LEU A 49 -18.12 8.39 8.52
C LEU A 49 -17.34 7.13 8.10
N TYR A 50 -16.07 7.32 7.81
CA TYR A 50 -15.18 6.21 7.47
C TYR A 50 -14.29 5.87 8.67
N GLU A 51 -14.54 4.74 9.28
CA GLU A 51 -13.57 4.08 10.16
C GLU A 51 -12.64 3.24 9.28
N ARG A 52 -11.53 3.81 8.86
CA ARG A 52 -10.51 3.12 8.07
C ARG A 52 -9.14 3.33 8.69
N PRO A 53 -8.21 2.36 8.55
CA PRO A 53 -6.81 2.58 8.88
C PRO A 53 -6.28 3.86 8.22
N GLY A 54 -5.39 4.59 8.91
CA GLY A 54 -5.04 5.98 8.62
C GLY A 54 -4.81 6.35 7.16
N ARG A 55 -4.06 5.54 6.38
CA ARG A 55 -3.81 5.80 4.95
C ARG A 55 -5.09 5.68 4.10
N ALA A 56 -5.90 4.64 4.32
CA ALA A 56 -7.15 4.46 3.58
C ALA A 56 -8.17 5.59 3.88
N ALA A 57 -8.15 6.14 5.11
CA ALA A 57 -8.94 7.31 5.44
C ALA A 57 -8.43 8.57 4.72
N CYS A 58 -7.12 8.76 4.62
CA CYS A 58 -6.52 9.87 3.90
C CYS A 58 -6.82 9.82 2.39
N LEU A 59 -6.76 8.63 1.79
CA LEU A 59 -7.14 8.43 0.39
C LEU A 59 -8.63 8.73 0.16
N ALA A 60 -9.51 8.21 1.01
CA ALA A 60 -10.95 8.45 0.92
C ALA A 60 -11.32 9.95 1.09
N LEU A 61 -10.48 10.71 1.78
CA LEU A 61 -10.62 12.16 1.96
C LEU A 61 -9.91 12.98 0.87
N GLY A 62 -9.23 12.33 -0.10
CA GLY A 62 -8.43 12.99 -1.13
C GLY A 62 -7.21 13.74 -0.58
N LEU A 63 -6.69 13.32 0.56
CA LEU A 63 -5.49 13.90 1.19
C LEU A 63 -4.20 13.22 0.73
N ILE A 64 -4.32 12.02 0.16
CA ILE A 64 -3.27 11.24 -0.50
C ILE A 64 -3.86 10.84 -1.85
N GLU A 65 -3.15 11.10 -2.94
CA GLU A 65 -3.74 10.95 -4.28
C GLU A 65 -3.78 9.49 -4.72
N ASP A 66 -2.74 8.70 -4.46
CA ASP A 66 -2.67 7.28 -4.86
C ASP A 66 -1.38 6.58 -4.38
N ASP A 67 -1.04 5.46 -5.02
CA ASP A 67 0.20 4.72 -4.80
C ASP A 67 1.33 5.11 -5.78
N GLU A 68 1.17 6.20 -6.54
CA GLU A 68 2.11 6.68 -7.57
C GLU A 68 3.55 6.82 -7.06
N GLU A 69 3.72 7.27 -5.82
CA GLU A 69 5.05 7.38 -5.20
C GLU A 69 5.76 6.02 -5.09
N TRP A 70 5.01 4.93 -4.86
CA TRP A 70 5.56 3.57 -4.76
C TRP A 70 5.89 3.01 -6.14
N TYR A 71 5.05 3.27 -7.15
CA TYR A 71 5.38 2.95 -8.55
C TYR A 71 6.65 3.67 -9.00
N ARG A 72 6.79 4.94 -8.67
CA ARG A 72 7.99 5.72 -8.99
C ARG A 72 9.22 5.14 -8.30
N ALA A 73 9.13 4.88 -6.99
CA ALA A 73 10.22 4.29 -6.22
C ALA A 73 10.66 2.92 -6.77
N MET A 74 9.70 2.05 -7.12
CA MET A 74 10.00 0.74 -7.70
C MET A 74 10.58 0.86 -9.13
N ASN A 75 10.07 1.78 -9.95
CA ASN A 75 10.59 2.05 -11.30
C ASN A 75 12.03 2.57 -11.28
N GLU A 76 12.36 3.46 -10.36
CA GLU A 76 13.73 3.92 -10.16
C GLU A 76 14.63 2.77 -9.67
N ALA A 77 14.15 1.99 -8.71
CA ALA A 77 14.90 0.90 -8.11
C ALA A 77 15.22 -0.24 -9.10
N LYS A 78 14.28 -0.62 -9.96
CA LYS A 78 14.47 -1.74 -10.90
C LYS A 78 15.63 -1.52 -11.88
N VAL A 79 16.00 -0.27 -12.17
CA VAL A 79 17.08 0.07 -13.10
C VAL A 79 18.46 -0.36 -12.57
N TRP A 80 18.66 -0.33 -11.24
CA TRP A 80 19.97 -0.56 -10.63
C TRP A 80 20.00 -1.62 -9.51
N MET A 81 18.82 -2.03 -9.02
CA MET A 81 18.76 -3.06 -7.99
C MET A 81 18.69 -4.47 -8.59
N MET A 82 19.38 -5.39 -7.94
CA MET A 82 19.22 -6.82 -8.22
C MET A 82 17.83 -7.30 -7.76
N PRO A 83 17.22 -8.31 -8.43
CA PRO A 83 15.87 -8.80 -8.14
C PRO A 83 15.62 -9.12 -6.65
N ARG A 84 16.59 -9.70 -5.97
CA ARG A 84 16.50 -9.98 -4.52
C ARG A 84 16.32 -8.70 -3.69
N ARG A 85 17.05 -7.63 -4.03
CA ARG A 85 16.94 -6.35 -3.30
C ARG A 85 15.64 -5.66 -3.62
N LEU A 86 15.16 -5.79 -4.85
CA LEU A 86 13.87 -5.26 -5.27
C LEU A 86 12.72 -5.93 -4.49
N ARG A 87 12.78 -7.26 -4.29
CA ARG A 87 11.82 -7.97 -3.40
C ARG A 87 11.87 -7.44 -1.97
N ASN A 88 13.05 -7.18 -1.43
CA ASN A 88 13.17 -6.61 -0.09
C ASN A 88 12.56 -5.21 -0.01
N LEU A 89 12.80 -4.35 -1.00
CA LEU A 89 12.18 -3.02 -1.09
C LEU A 89 10.65 -3.12 -1.13
N PHE A 90 10.12 -4.03 -1.95
CA PHE A 90 8.68 -4.28 -2.04
C PHE A 90 8.08 -4.67 -0.68
N VAL A 91 8.74 -5.56 0.06
CA VAL A 91 8.32 -5.95 1.42
C VAL A 91 8.33 -4.74 2.37
N GLN A 92 9.34 -3.89 2.31
CA GLN A 92 9.39 -2.67 3.14
C GLN A 92 8.25 -1.71 2.78
N ILE A 93 7.92 -1.55 1.50
CA ILE A 93 6.77 -0.77 1.05
C ILE A 93 5.47 -1.36 1.61
N LEU A 94 5.27 -2.67 1.53
CA LEU A 94 4.08 -3.32 2.07
C LEU A 94 3.91 -3.08 3.57
N ILE A 95 4.98 -3.25 4.37
CA ILE A 95 4.91 -3.17 5.83
C ILE A 95 4.77 -1.72 6.32
N HIS A 96 5.61 -0.82 5.82
CA HIS A 96 5.73 0.52 6.38
C HIS A 96 4.84 1.55 5.69
N CYS A 97 4.61 1.35 4.40
CA CYS A 97 3.86 2.31 3.59
C CYS A 97 2.41 1.90 3.38
N GLN A 98 2.10 0.61 3.50
CA GLN A 98 0.74 0.05 3.36
C GLN A 98 0.03 0.57 2.10
N PRO A 99 0.50 0.22 0.90
CA PRO A 99 -0.08 0.67 -0.36
C PRO A 99 -1.57 0.29 -0.43
N VAL A 100 -2.34 1.08 -1.16
CA VAL A 100 -3.79 0.87 -1.30
C VAL A 100 -4.09 -0.30 -2.22
N TYR A 101 -3.29 -0.46 -3.26
CA TYR A 101 -3.43 -1.50 -4.28
C TYR A 101 -2.18 -2.38 -4.39
N PRO A 102 -1.86 -3.17 -3.35
CA PRO A 102 -0.63 -3.97 -3.31
C PRO A 102 -0.56 -4.99 -4.46
N LYS A 103 -1.70 -5.56 -4.88
CA LYS A 103 -1.77 -6.48 -6.01
C LYS A 103 -1.38 -5.82 -7.33
N LYS A 104 -1.83 -4.59 -7.59
CA LYS A 104 -1.45 -3.85 -8.79
C LYS A 104 0.05 -3.57 -8.80
N LEU A 105 0.59 -3.15 -7.65
CA LEU A 105 2.03 -2.91 -7.50
C LEU A 105 2.83 -4.21 -7.73
N TRP A 106 2.37 -5.35 -7.19
CA TRP A 106 2.94 -6.65 -7.48
C TRP A 106 2.88 -6.99 -8.97
N GLY A 107 1.71 -6.87 -9.59
CA GLY A 107 1.47 -7.17 -11.01
C GLY A 107 2.45 -6.47 -11.93
N GLU A 108 2.68 -5.18 -11.70
CA GLU A 108 3.59 -4.34 -12.48
C GLU A 108 5.06 -4.80 -12.37
N PHE A 109 5.50 -5.15 -11.15
CA PHE A 109 6.93 -5.43 -10.89
C PHE A 109 7.27 -6.92 -10.69
N LYS A 110 6.29 -7.83 -10.80
CA LYS A 110 6.51 -9.26 -10.56
C LYS A 110 7.61 -9.86 -11.44
N LYS A 111 7.73 -9.44 -12.70
CA LYS A 111 8.77 -9.91 -13.62
C LYS A 111 10.15 -9.44 -13.20
N ASP A 112 10.31 -8.15 -12.92
CA ASP A 112 11.58 -7.55 -12.47
C ASP A 112 12.06 -8.19 -11.15
N MET A 113 11.12 -8.38 -10.21
CA MET A 113 11.41 -9.03 -8.94
C MET A 113 11.72 -10.53 -9.05
N SER A 114 11.35 -11.18 -10.15
CA SER A 114 11.49 -12.63 -10.35
C SER A 114 12.56 -12.99 -11.34
N GLU A 115 13.24 -12.04 -11.96
CA GLU A 115 14.15 -12.25 -13.08
C GLU A 115 15.22 -13.34 -12.81
N ASP A 116 15.82 -13.33 -11.61
CA ASP A 116 16.82 -14.29 -11.18
C ASP A 116 16.27 -15.73 -11.07
N TYR A 117 15.02 -15.87 -10.68
CA TYR A 117 14.31 -17.14 -10.63
C TYR A 117 13.79 -17.56 -12.00
N ILE A 118 13.29 -16.63 -12.81
CA ILE A 118 12.80 -16.91 -14.18
C ILE A 118 13.91 -17.49 -15.03
N ARG A 119 15.12 -16.95 -14.96
CA ARG A 119 16.30 -17.45 -15.68
C ARG A 119 16.66 -18.90 -15.32
N ARG A 120 16.32 -19.35 -14.11
CA ARG A 120 16.68 -20.69 -13.62
C ARG A 120 15.54 -21.71 -13.74
N PHE A 121 14.31 -21.28 -13.56
CA PHE A 121 13.17 -22.18 -13.36
C PHE A 121 12.02 -21.94 -14.37
N GLY A 122 12.17 -21.00 -15.29
CA GLY A 122 11.11 -20.57 -16.21
C GLY A 122 10.12 -19.59 -15.54
N LEU A 123 9.25 -18.98 -16.38
CA LEU A 123 8.39 -17.86 -16.00
C LEU A 123 7.48 -18.18 -14.79
N ILE A 124 6.62 -19.18 -14.94
CA ILE A 124 5.61 -19.53 -13.93
C ILE A 124 6.26 -19.87 -12.60
N MET A 125 7.24 -20.79 -12.62
CA MET A 125 7.92 -21.22 -11.42
C MET A 125 8.79 -20.10 -10.81
N GLY A 126 9.35 -19.23 -11.64
CA GLY A 126 10.15 -18.08 -11.21
C GLY A 126 9.30 -17.09 -10.42
N ILE A 127 8.14 -16.72 -10.94
CA ILE A 127 7.19 -15.80 -10.25
C ILE A 127 6.70 -16.44 -8.94
N LYS A 128 6.32 -17.71 -8.94
CA LYS A 128 5.90 -18.44 -7.74
C LYS A 128 6.98 -18.46 -6.65
N LYS A 129 8.23 -18.64 -7.03
CA LYS A 129 9.37 -18.60 -6.08
C LYS A 129 9.61 -17.22 -5.51
N ALA A 130 9.48 -16.16 -6.33
CA ALA A 130 9.61 -14.80 -5.86
C ALA A 130 8.47 -14.41 -4.89
N TYR A 131 7.25 -14.82 -5.19
CA TYR A 131 6.09 -14.64 -4.33
C TYR A 131 6.29 -15.33 -2.96
N ASN A 132 6.68 -16.60 -2.96
CA ASN A 132 6.96 -17.34 -1.71
C ASN A 132 8.13 -16.74 -0.92
N TYR A 133 9.14 -16.18 -1.59
CA TYR A 133 10.22 -15.45 -0.93
C TYR A 133 9.72 -14.20 -0.22
N ILE A 134 8.82 -13.44 -0.86
CA ILE A 134 8.19 -12.25 -0.27
C ILE A 134 7.35 -12.65 0.94
N ASP A 135 6.52 -13.70 0.84
CA ASP A 135 5.72 -14.19 1.96
C ASP A 135 6.59 -14.61 3.15
N ASN A 136 7.67 -15.35 2.90
CA ASN A 136 8.62 -15.71 3.96
C ASN A 136 9.25 -14.48 4.64
N LEU A 137 9.58 -13.43 3.88
CA LEU A 137 10.10 -12.20 4.46
C LEU A 137 9.06 -11.48 5.32
N LEU A 138 7.81 -11.42 4.86
CA LEU A 138 6.71 -10.85 5.64
C LEU A 138 6.50 -11.61 6.95
N GLN A 139 6.59 -12.94 6.95
CA GLN A 139 6.47 -13.75 8.16
C GLN A 139 7.62 -13.48 9.15
N ILE A 140 8.84 -13.28 8.68
CA ILE A 140 9.99 -12.90 9.52
C ILE A 140 9.75 -11.56 10.21
N GLU A 141 9.13 -10.61 9.51
CA GLU A 141 8.76 -9.28 10.03
C GLU A 141 7.45 -9.30 10.85
N GLY A 142 6.88 -10.47 11.15
CA GLY A 142 5.66 -10.63 11.94
C GLY A 142 4.37 -10.28 11.19
N SER A 143 4.40 -10.25 9.86
CA SER A 143 3.25 -10.02 8.99
C SER A 143 2.94 -11.27 8.16
N ASN A 144 1.91 -11.21 7.33
CA ASN A 144 1.54 -12.28 6.42
C ASN A 144 1.01 -11.66 5.13
N ILE A 145 1.23 -12.33 4.00
CA ILE A 145 0.80 -11.82 2.69
C ILE A 145 -0.72 -11.68 2.60
N THR A 146 -1.48 -12.49 3.34
CA THR A 146 -2.94 -12.39 3.43
C THR A 146 -3.44 -11.14 4.15
N ASN A 147 -2.56 -10.41 4.85
CA ASN A 147 -2.90 -9.12 5.46
C ASN A 147 -3.01 -7.98 4.42
N PHE A 148 -2.58 -8.25 3.19
CA PHE A 148 -2.61 -7.27 2.11
C PHE A 148 -3.76 -7.61 1.14
N PRO A 149 -4.65 -6.63 0.85
CA PRO A 149 -5.82 -6.88 0.01
C PRO A 149 -5.42 -7.48 -1.35
N GLU A 150 -6.15 -8.52 -1.75
CA GLU A 150 -6.05 -9.16 -3.06
C GLU A 150 -4.67 -9.79 -3.39
N MET A 151 -3.73 -9.85 -2.45
CA MET A 151 -2.43 -10.52 -2.61
C MET A 151 -2.61 -12.04 -2.42
N GLU A 152 -3.42 -12.67 -3.26
CA GLU A 152 -3.53 -14.13 -3.35
C GLU A 152 -2.55 -14.67 -4.39
N GLN A 153 -2.18 -15.96 -4.26
CA GLN A 153 -1.35 -16.60 -5.27
C GLN A 153 -2.10 -16.64 -6.61
N GLU A 154 -1.48 -16.08 -7.63
CA GLU A 154 -1.99 -16.20 -9.00
C GLU A 154 -1.98 -17.66 -9.44
N THR A 155 -3.05 -18.10 -10.09
CA THR A 155 -3.08 -19.42 -10.73
C THR A 155 -2.12 -19.43 -11.92
N GLU A 156 -1.67 -20.62 -12.32
CA GLU A 156 -0.76 -20.75 -13.47
C GLU A 156 -1.38 -20.16 -14.75
N GLU A 157 -2.69 -20.29 -14.90
CA GLU A 157 -3.44 -19.73 -16.02
C GLU A 157 -3.42 -18.19 -16.03
N GLN A 158 -3.56 -17.54 -14.88
CA GLN A 158 -3.49 -16.07 -14.76
C GLN A 158 -2.10 -15.52 -15.12
N VAL A 159 -1.04 -16.20 -14.68
CA VAL A 159 0.33 -15.81 -15.03
C VAL A 159 0.59 -15.86 -16.54
N ILE A 160 -0.03 -16.81 -17.25
CA ILE A 160 0.11 -16.94 -18.71
C ILE A 160 -0.65 -15.80 -19.41
N ILE A 161 -1.91 -15.56 -19.02
CA ILE A 161 -2.76 -14.52 -19.62
C ILE A 161 -2.13 -13.14 -19.47
N ASP A 162 -1.72 -12.76 -18.27
CA ASP A 162 -1.08 -11.46 -18.01
C ASP A 162 0.21 -11.27 -18.83
N ASN A 163 0.89 -12.37 -19.18
CA ASN A 163 2.09 -12.30 -19.98
C ASN A 163 1.81 -12.12 -21.47
N GLU A 164 0.72 -12.69 -21.97
CA GLU A 164 0.27 -12.55 -23.37
C GLU A 164 -0.24 -11.13 -23.62
N GLU A 165 -1.05 -10.57 -22.71
CA GLU A 165 -1.53 -9.18 -22.81
C GLU A 165 -0.40 -8.17 -22.84
N GLN A 166 0.64 -8.35 -22.01
CA GLN A 166 1.80 -7.45 -21.97
C GLN A 166 2.67 -7.53 -23.23
N ILE A 167 2.76 -8.70 -23.87
CA ILE A 167 3.49 -8.86 -25.13
C ILE A 167 2.74 -8.16 -26.28
N GLU A 168 1.42 -8.16 -26.26
CA GLU A 168 0.60 -7.47 -27.26
C GLU A 168 0.73 -5.94 -27.12
N GLU A 169 0.74 -5.40 -25.90
CA GLU A 169 0.96 -3.96 -25.63
C GLU A 169 2.35 -3.49 -26.09
N ASP A 170 3.40 -4.25 -25.78
CA ASP A 170 4.78 -3.93 -26.19
C ASP A 170 5.01 -4.03 -27.70
N THR A 171 4.14 -4.74 -28.42
CA THR A 171 4.26 -4.94 -29.89
C THR A 171 3.54 -3.83 -30.68
N LEU A 172 2.68 -3.04 -30.02
CA LEU A 172 1.90 -1.96 -30.63
C LEU A 172 2.58 -0.57 -30.57
N ILE A 173 3.79 -0.49 -30.01
CA ILE A 173 4.63 0.72 -29.94
C ILE A 173 5.77 0.61 -30.97
#